data_55f316c62c4c94578f6be703a034c57b
#
_entry.id   55f316c62c4c94578f6be703a034c57b
#
_cell.length_a   1.000
_cell.length_b   1.000
_cell.length_c   1.000
_cell.angle_alpha   90.00
_cell.angle_beta   90.00
_cell.angle_gamma   90.00
#
_symmetry.space_group_name_H-M   'P 1'
#
loop_
_entity.id
_entity.type
_entity.pdbx_description
1 polymer ?
#
loop_
_entity_poly.entity_id
_entity_poly.type
_entity_poly.pdbx_seq_one_letter_code
_entity_poly.pdbx_strand_id
1 'polypeptide(L)'
;MVGSHVLKRALDSDQISKVLVYGRSSVDFEHKKMVEYLSPVFTQFPADLLAAICHVDHILFCVGVYTGAVKRDLFREITVDYPVELARKHLEANPEGSFTLLSGQGADRSEKSRMMFAQDKGAAENLLSTMYASTFYTFRPGYIFPVEKRTEPNFSYRLSRSLYPLLRHLGTKFSITSHQLAEGIFISAVRTPDGEILENHEILNYLNSWNMWS
;
A
#
# COMPACT_ATOMS: atom_id res chain seq x y z
N MET A 1 3.51 9.69 1.93
CA MET A 1 4.09 9.79 0.56
C MET A 1 3.26 8.99 -0.45
N VAL A 2 3.43 7.67 -0.61
CA VAL A 2 2.65 6.91 -1.61
C VAL A 2 1.16 7.01 -1.35
N GLY A 3 0.68 6.74 -0.14
CA GLY A 3 -0.73 6.82 0.22
C GLY A 3 -1.37 8.18 -0.08
N SER A 4 -0.64 9.29 0.10
CA SER A 4 -1.16 10.62 -0.25
C SER A 4 -1.37 10.81 -1.75
N HIS A 5 -0.51 10.22 -2.59
CA HIS A 5 -0.68 10.24 -4.05
C HIS A 5 -1.84 9.33 -4.48
N VAL A 6 -1.96 8.13 -3.85
CA VAL A 6 -3.11 7.22 -4.08
C VAL A 6 -4.42 7.92 -3.75
N LEU A 7 -4.49 8.59 -2.59
CA LEU A 7 -5.67 9.35 -2.17
C LEU A 7 -6.05 10.42 -3.19
N LYS A 8 -5.13 11.28 -3.58
CA LYS A 8 -5.38 12.33 -4.59
C LYS A 8 -5.90 11.72 -5.88
N ARG A 9 -5.24 10.65 -6.38
CA ARG A 9 -5.65 9.98 -7.61
C ARG A 9 -7.04 9.36 -7.54
N ALA A 10 -7.40 8.77 -6.39
CA ALA A 10 -8.74 8.22 -6.17
C ALA A 10 -9.83 9.32 -6.14
N LEU A 11 -9.55 10.46 -5.50
CA LEU A 11 -10.47 11.58 -5.44
C LEU A 11 -10.71 12.24 -6.81
N ASP A 12 -9.68 12.27 -7.66
CA ASP A 12 -9.74 12.86 -9.02
C ASP A 12 -10.44 11.92 -10.03
N SER A 13 -10.64 10.64 -9.71
CA SER A 13 -11.21 9.66 -10.64
C SER A 13 -12.73 9.63 -10.63
N ASP A 14 -13.35 9.70 -11.78
CA ASP A 14 -14.82 9.53 -11.92
C ASP A 14 -15.29 8.10 -11.67
N GLN A 15 -14.38 7.12 -11.68
CA GLN A 15 -14.69 5.72 -11.38
C GLN A 15 -14.86 5.46 -9.88
N ILE A 16 -14.44 6.38 -9.01
CA ILE A 16 -14.56 6.29 -7.56
C ILE A 16 -15.64 7.25 -7.08
N SER A 17 -16.68 6.71 -6.48
CA SER A 17 -17.80 7.49 -5.93
C SER A 17 -17.48 8.08 -4.55
N LYS A 18 -16.78 7.32 -3.70
CA LYS A 18 -16.47 7.70 -2.32
C LYS A 18 -15.12 7.13 -1.88
N VAL A 19 -14.40 7.90 -1.06
CA VAL A 19 -13.12 7.47 -0.45
C VAL A 19 -13.24 7.61 1.05
N LEU A 20 -13.07 6.49 1.77
CA LEU A 20 -12.93 6.48 3.22
C LEU A 20 -11.44 6.51 3.56
N VAL A 21 -11.01 7.51 4.28
CA VAL A 21 -9.62 7.66 4.73
C VAL A 21 -9.55 7.30 6.19
N TYR A 22 -8.75 6.29 6.54
CA TYR A 22 -8.53 5.88 7.92
C TYR A 22 -7.08 6.07 8.33
N GLY A 23 -6.85 6.75 9.43
CA GLY A 23 -5.50 7.03 9.90
C GLY A 23 -5.44 7.61 11.31
N ARG A 24 -4.22 7.99 11.73
CA ARG A 24 -3.96 8.58 13.05
C ARG A 24 -4.04 10.10 13.08
N SER A 25 -3.95 10.72 11.94
CA SER A 25 -3.96 12.19 11.79
C SER A 25 -4.72 12.57 10.54
N SER A 26 -5.33 13.74 10.58
CA SER A 26 -6.06 14.30 9.44
C SER A 26 -5.15 14.56 8.24
N VAL A 27 -5.73 14.51 7.06
CA VAL A 27 -5.15 15.05 5.84
C VAL A 27 -5.46 16.55 5.76
N ASP A 28 -4.52 17.35 5.20
CA ASP A 28 -4.60 18.81 5.24
C ASP A 28 -5.53 19.42 4.16
N PHE A 29 -6.56 18.69 3.73
CA PHE A 29 -7.51 19.17 2.73
C PHE A 29 -8.86 18.43 2.82
N GLU A 30 -9.92 19.05 2.27
CA GLU A 30 -11.26 18.49 2.18
C GLU A 30 -11.62 18.18 0.72
N HIS A 31 -12.46 17.15 0.52
CA HIS A 31 -12.99 16.82 -0.79
C HIS A 31 -14.40 16.19 -0.67
N LYS A 32 -15.31 16.51 -1.62
CA LYS A 32 -16.71 16.04 -1.59
C LYS A 32 -16.90 14.52 -1.56
N LYS A 33 -15.93 13.77 -2.10
CA LYS A 33 -15.94 12.28 -2.11
C LYS A 33 -15.27 11.69 -0.86
N MET A 34 -14.60 12.50 -0.03
CA MET A 34 -13.78 12.02 1.09
C MET A 34 -14.54 12.04 2.39
N VAL A 35 -14.44 10.95 3.15
CA VAL A 35 -14.82 10.90 4.56
C VAL A 35 -13.63 10.39 5.35
N GLU A 36 -13.26 11.13 6.39
CA GLU A 36 -12.09 10.82 7.20
C GLU A 36 -12.50 10.23 8.55
N TYR A 37 -11.82 9.17 8.95
CA TYR A 37 -11.97 8.49 10.23
C TYR A 37 -10.61 8.46 10.93
N LEU A 38 -10.56 8.96 12.17
CA LEU A 38 -9.32 9.10 12.91
C LEU A 38 -9.33 8.24 14.17
N SER A 39 -8.23 7.55 14.42
CA SER A 39 -7.97 6.89 15.70
C SER A 39 -6.49 6.99 16.05
N PRO A 40 -6.14 7.40 17.28
CA PRO A 40 -4.75 7.43 17.74
C PRO A 40 -4.12 6.03 17.82
N VAL A 41 -4.95 5.00 18.01
CA VAL A 41 -4.54 3.58 18.02
C VAL A 41 -5.18 2.90 16.82
N PHE A 42 -4.36 2.48 15.84
CA PHE A 42 -4.84 2.02 14.54
C PHE A 42 -5.79 0.82 14.63
N THR A 43 -5.67 -0.04 15.62
CA THR A 43 -6.52 -1.22 15.81
C THR A 43 -7.82 -0.93 16.58
N GLN A 44 -8.02 0.31 17.05
CA GLN A 44 -9.25 0.76 17.68
C GLN A 44 -10.12 1.49 16.63
N PHE A 45 -10.92 0.71 15.91
CA PHE A 45 -11.76 1.23 14.83
C PHE A 45 -12.94 2.03 15.39
N PRO A 46 -13.15 3.29 14.95
CA PRO A 46 -14.33 4.08 15.30
C PRO A 46 -15.61 3.39 14.87
N ALA A 47 -16.70 3.53 15.65
CA ALA A 47 -17.97 2.87 15.39
C ALA A 47 -18.60 3.30 14.06
N ASP A 48 -18.43 4.56 13.67
CA ASP A 48 -18.90 5.11 12.40
C ASP A 48 -18.11 4.57 11.21
N LEU A 49 -16.80 4.31 11.37
CA LEU A 49 -16.01 3.58 10.36
C LEU A 49 -16.53 2.15 10.21
N LEU A 50 -16.76 1.43 11.32
CA LEU A 50 -17.29 0.07 11.29
C LEU A 50 -18.68 0.00 10.62
N ALA A 51 -19.51 1.02 10.82
CA ALA A 51 -20.79 1.13 10.14
C ALA A 51 -20.65 1.43 8.63
N ALA A 52 -19.60 2.12 8.21
CA ALA A 52 -19.38 2.50 6.81
C ALA A 52 -18.61 1.45 6.00
N ILE A 53 -17.83 0.58 6.64
CA ILE A 53 -16.90 -0.35 5.97
C ILE A 53 -17.61 -1.41 5.12
N CYS A 54 -18.89 -1.70 5.37
CA CYS A 54 -19.70 -2.61 4.56
C CYS A 54 -19.94 -2.10 3.12
N HIS A 55 -19.73 -0.81 2.88
CA HIS A 55 -19.83 -0.18 1.56
C HIS A 55 -18.47 0.04 0.88
N VAL A 56 -17.40 -0.53 1.43
CA VAL A 56 -16.05 -0.45 0.86
C VAL A 56 -15.82 -1.64 -0.04
N ASP A 57 -15.67 -1.41 -1.34
CA ASP A 57 -15.40 -2.47 -2.32
C ASP A 57 -13.94 -2.89 -2.29
N HIS A 58 -13.01 -1.95 -2.04
CA HIS A 58 -11.58 -2.20 -2.11
C HIS A 58 -10.79 -1.42 -1.06
N ILE A 59 -9.92 -2.10 -0.32
CA ILE A 59 -8.96 -1.48 0.59
C ILE A 59 -7.61 -1.29 -0.10
N LEU A 60 -7.09 -0.06 -0.09
CA LEU A 60 -5.73 0.28 -0.52
C LEU A 60 -4.86 0.56 0.72
N PHE A 61 -4.14 -0.45 1.21
CA PHE A 61 -3.37 -0.35 2.44
C PHE A 61 -1.95 0.15 2.17
N CYS A 62 -1.71 1.43 2.47
CA CYS A 62 -0.42 2.11 2.25
C CYS A 62 0.29 2.49 3.57
N VAL A 63 -0.18 1.97 4.72
CA VAL A 63 0.46 2.23 6.01
C VAL A 63 1.72 1.40 6.14
N GLY A 64 2.78 2.03 6.63
CA GLY A 64 4.05 1.34 6.82
C GLY A 64 5.07 2.21 7.54
N VAL A 65 6.14 1.58 8.00
CA VAL A 65 7.25 2.21 8.70
C VAL A 65 8.57 1.69 8.18
N TYR A 66 9.59 2.53 8.19
CA TYR A 66 10.94 2.12 7.77
C TYR A 66 11.57 1.18 8.80
N THR A 67 12.27 0.15 8.29
CA THR A 67 13.08 -0.74 9.12
C THR A 67 14.07 0.06 9.97
N GLY A 68 14.05 -0.19 11.28
CA GLY A 68 14.90 0.52 12.23
C GLY A 68 14.36 1.88 12.71
N ALA A 69 13.24 2.36 12.18
CA ALA A 69 12.62 3.60 12.66
C ALA A 69 11.84 3.41 13.97
N VAL A 70 11.44 2.19 14.29
CA VAL A 70 10.70 1.81 15.50
C VAL A 70 11.25 0.52 16.09
N LYS A 71 10.85 0.18 17.33
CA LYS A 71 11.19 -1.10 17.97
C LYS A 71 10.59 -2.28 17.20
N ARG A 72 11.17 -3.47 17.38
CA ARG A 72 10.80 -4.72 16.69
C ARG A 72 9.30 -5.04 16.79
N ASP A 73 8.76 -4.99 17.99
CA ASP A 73 7.35 -5.35 18.24
C ASP A 73 6.40 -4.39 17.53
N LEU A 74 6.66 -3.08 17.61
CA LEU A 74 5.87 -2.08 16.91
C LEU A 74 6.03 -2.18 15.39
N PHE A 75 7.20 -2.58 14.88
CA PHE A 75 7.39 -2.83 13.46
C PHE A 75 6.47 -3.97 12.98
N ARG A 76 6.42 -5.07 13.73
CA ARG A 76 5.56 -6.22 13.44
C ARG A 76 4.08 -5.83 13.53
N GLU A 77 3.70 -5.14 14.58
CA GLU A 77 2.33 -4.65 14.76
C GLU A 77 1.85 -3.82 13.55
N ILE A 78 2.66 -2.83 13.12
CA ILE A 78 2.31 -1.98 11.96
C ILE A 78 2.31 -2.78 10.66
N THR A 79 3.24 -3.74 10.49
CA THR A 79 3.43 -4.44 9.23
C THR A 79 2.48 -5.61 9.06
N VAL A 80 2.11 -6.29 10.15
CA VAL A 80 1.29 -7.52 10.14
C VAL A 80 -0.08 -7.26 10.74
N ASP A 81 -0.13 -6.80 12.01
CA ASP A 81 -1.38 -6.80 12.76
C ASP A 81 -2.35 -5.74 12.24
N TYR A 82 -1.87 -4.54 11.88
CA TYR A 82 -2.72 -3.46 11.35
C TYR A 82 -3.47 -3.86 10.08
N PRO A 83 -2.81 -4.34 9.00
CA PRO A 83 -3.53 -4.73 7.80
C PRO A 83 -4.44 -5.94 8.03
N VAL A 84 -4.04 -6.92 8.86
CA VAL A 84 -4.83 -8.11 9.14
C VAL A 84 -6.09 -7.78 9.94
N GLU A 85 -6.00 -6.93 10.98
CA GLU A 85 -7.16 -6.50 11.75
C GLU A 85 -8.15 -5.68 10.91
N LEU A 86 -7.65 -4.77 10.05
CA LEU A 86 -8.51 -4.04 9.13
C LEU A 86 -9.20 -4.97 8.13
N ALA A 87 -8.45 -5.93 7.57
CA ALA A 87 -8.95 -6.93 6.66
C ALA A 87 -10.07 -7.78 7.28
N ARG A 88 -9.88 -8.22 8.53
CA ARG A 88 -10.88 -8.98 9.26
C ARG A 88 -12.19 -8.19 9.40
N LYS A 89 -12.10 -6.91 9.81
CA LYS A 89 -13.28 -6.04 9.92
C LYS A 89 -13.97 -5.79 8.58
N HIS A 90 -13.20 -5.66 7.52
CA HIS A 90 -13.74 -5.48 6.19
C HIS A 90 -14.50 -6.72 5.71
N LEU A 91 -13.92 -7.91 5.80
CA LEU A 91 -14.55 -9.15 5.37
C LEU A 91 -15.74 -9.57 6.24
N GLU A 92 -15.75 -9.23 7.54
CA GLU A 92 -16.91 -9.39 8.41
C GLU A 92 -18.12 -8.58 7.89
N ALA A 93 -17.86 -7.42 7.27
CA ALA A 93 -18.89 -6.50 6.80
C ALA A 93 -19.17 -6.60 5.29
N ASN A 94 -18.17 -6.92 4.47
CA ASN A 94 -18.26 -7.13 3.02
C ASN A 94 -17.39 -8.32 2.58
N PRO A 95 -17.94 -9.54 2.54
CA PRO A 95 -17.21 -10.75 2.16
C PRO A 95 -16.69 -10.77 0.71
N GLU A 96 -17.27 -9.96 -0.18
CA GLU A 96 -16.89 -9.86 -1.60
C GLU A 96 -15.83 -8.78 -1.84
N GLY A 97 -15.40 -8.10 -0.79
CA GLY A 97 -14.43 -7.03 -0.88
C GLY A 97 -13.05 -7.49 -1.36
N SER A 98 -12.21 -6.54 -1.74
CA SER A 98 -10.85 -6.77 -2.21
C SER A 98 -9.82 -5.95 -1.44
N PHE A 99 -8.56 -6.37 -1.48
CA PHE A 99 -7.50 -5.75 -0.69
C PHE A 99 -6.19 -5.65 -1.48
N THR A 100 -5.63 -4.45 -1.53
CA THR A 100 -4.28 -4.22 -2.06
C THR A 100 -3.33 -3.78 -0.96
N LEU A 101 -2.25 -4.53 -0.78
CA LEU A 101 -1.20 -4.27 0.18
C LEU A 101 0.02 -3.62 -0.48
N LEU A 102 0.47 -2.49 0.02
CA LEU A 102 1.79 -1.96 -0.28
C LEU A 102 2.83 -2.70 0.57
N SER A 103 3.41 -3.75 0.01
CA SER A 103 4.48 -4.55 0.58
C SER A 103 5.87 -3.99 0.23
N GLY A 104 6.80 -4.80 -0.23
CA GLY A 104 8.13 -4.39 -0.67
C GLY A 104 8.94 -5.53 -1.23
N GLN A 105 9.84 -5.21 -2.13
CA GLN A 105 10.75 -6.18 -2.72
C GLN A 105 11.52 -6.96 -1.64
N GLY A 106 11.59 -8.27 -1.81
CA GLY A 106 12.23 -9.16 -0.85
C GLY A 106 11.33 -9.65 0.29
N ALA A 107 10.02 -9.39 0.25
CA ALA A 107 9.06 -10.04 1.15
C ALA A 107 9.16 -11.57 0.99
N ASP A 108 9.29 -12.28 2.11
CA ASP A 108 9.53 -13.73 2.13
C ASP A 108 8.34 -14.49 2.74
N ARG A 109 7.48 -15.03 1.87
CA ARG A 109 6.33 -15.84 2.28
C ARG A 109 6.70 -17.18 2.89
N SER A 110 7.96 -17.64 2.76
CA SER A 110 8.42 -18.81 3.51
C SER A 110 8.62 -18.52 4.99
N GLU A 111 8.70 -17.24 5.37
CA GLU A 111 8.95 -16.73 6.73
C GLU A 111 10.27 -17.21 7.33
N LYS A 112 11.23 -17.65 6.49
CA LYS A 112 12.54 -18.17 6.89
C LYS A 112 13.66 -17.16 6.76
N SER A 113 13.39 -15.98 6.21
CA SER A 113 14.38 -14.92 6.05
C SER A 113 14.96 -14.50 7.42
N ARG A 114 16.27 -14.26 7.43
CA ARG A 114 16.94 -13.63 8.59
C ARG A 114 16.68 -12.11 8.66
N MET A 115 16.18 -11.52 7.59
CA MET A 115 15.80 -10.11 7.55
C MET A 115 14.38 -9.94 8.08
N MET A 116 14.26 -9.29 9.21
CA MET A 116 13.02 -9.03 9.92
C MET A 116 11.90 -8.47 9.01
N PHE A 117 12.22 -7.45 8.19
CA PHE A 117 11.22 -6.85 7.33
C PHE A 117 10.68 -7.81 6.27
N ALA A 118 11.55 -8.67 5.73
CA ALA A 118 11.18 -9.66 4.71
C ALA A 118 10.23 -10.71 5.29
N GLN A 119 10.55 -11.20 6.50
CA GLN A 119 9.75 -12.16 7.24
C GLN A 119 8.36 -11.59 7.57
N ASP A 120 8.30 -10.38 8.16
CA ASP A 120 7.01 -9.79 8.56
C ASP A 120 6.15 -9.42 7.37
N LYS A 121 6.74 -8.89 6.29
CA LYS A 121 5.98 -8.63 5.06
C LYS A 121 5.45 -9.93 4.44
N GLY A 122 6.24 -10.98 4.40
CA GLY A 122 5.81 -12.30 3.95
C GLY A 122 4.66 -12.86 4.81
N ALA A 123 4.76 -12.73 6.14
CA ALA A 123 3.71 -13.15 7.06
C ALA A 123 2.38 -12.39 6.82
N ALA A 124 2.45 -11.05 6.66
CA ALA A 124 1.27 -10.25 6.34
C ALA A 124 0.62 -10.67 5.00
N GLU A 125 1.45 -10.88 3.97
CA GLU A 125 0.96 -11.35 2.67
C GLU A 125 0.30 -12.73 2.75
N ASN A 126 0.87 -13.68 3.50
CA ASN A 126 0.28 -15.02 3.71
C ASN A 126 -1.09 -14.95 4.38
N LEU A 127 -1.20 -14.18 5.47
CA LEU A 127 -2.45 -14.01 6.20
C LEU A 127 -3.53 -13.37 5.33
N LEU A 128 -3.22 -12.27 4.64
CA LEU A 128 -4.16 -11.56 3.77
C LEU A 128 -4.55 -12.39 2.55
N SER A 129 -3.62 -13.12 1.93
CA SER A 129 -3.89 -14.06 0.84
C SER A 129 -4.86 -15.17 1.26
N THR A 130 -4.69 -15.70 2.47
CA THR A 130 -5.62 -16.69 3.03
C THR A 130 -7.02 -16.12 3.26
N MET A 131 -7.12 -14.87 3.68
CA MET A 131 -8.39 -14.21 4.01
C MET A 131 -9.18 -13.81 2.75
N TYR A 132 -8.54 -13.22 1.75
CA TYR A 132 -9.17 -12.66 0.55
C TYR A 132 -9.11 -13.59 -0.67
N ALA A 133 -8.35 -14.67 -0.61
CA ALA A 133 -8.14 -15.58 -1.74
C ALA A 133 -7.81 -14.82 -3.06
N SER A 134 -8.67 -14.91 -4.06
CA SER A 134 -8.46 -14.33 -5.39
C SER A 134 -8.63 -12.81 -5.46
N THR A 135 -9.05 -12.14 -4.37
CA THR A 135 -9.27 -10.68 -4.32
C THR A 135 -8.20 -9.94 -3.51
N PHE A 136 -7.09 -10.61 -3.22
CA PHE A 136 -5.90 -10.02 -2.60
C PHE A 136 -4.82 -9.72 -3.63
N TYR A 137 -4.21 -8.53 -3.53
CA TYR A 137 -3.08 -8.12 -4.36
C TYR A 137 -1.99 -7.51 -3.50
N THR A 138 -0.73 -7.85 -3.79
CA THR A 138 0.41 -7.27 -3.11
C THR A 138 1.41 -6.65 -4.08
N PHE A 139 1.73 -5.39 -3.83
CA PHE A 139 2.68 -4.61 -4.61
C PHE A 139 4.03 -4.61 -3.89
N ARG A 140 5.03 -5.17 -4.53
CA ARG A 140 6.41 -5.28 -4.02
C ARG A 140 7.36 -4.34 -4.77
N PRO A 141 7.27 -3.02 -4.54
CA PRO A 141 8.18 -2.08 -5.18
C PRO A 141 9.62 -2.33 -4.72
N GLY A 142 10.55 -2.05 -5.62
CA GLY A 142 11.96 -1.86 -5.28
C GLY A 142 12.19 -0.51 -4.60
N TYR A 143 13.28 0.18 -4.93
CA TYR A 143 13.50 1.53 -4.42
C TYR A 143 12.43 2.50 -4.94
N ILE A 144 11.69 3.11 -4.03
CA ILE A 144 10.67 4.13 -4.36
C ILE A 144 11.34 5.49 -4.41
N PHE A 145 11.50 6.04 -5.62
CA PHE A 145 12.04 7.39 -5.82
C PHE A 145 10.96 8.43 -5.51
N PRO A 146 11.17 9.30 -4.49
CA PRO A 146 10.23 10.37 -4.17
C PRO A 146 10.33 11.48 -5.22
N VAL A 147 9.25 11.74 -5.95
CA VAL A 147 9.21 12.81 -6.95
C VAL A 147 9.20 14.18 -6.26
N GLU A 148 8.50 14.31 -5.14
CA GLU A 148 8.50 15.53 -4.33
C GLU A 148 9.74 15.62 -3.42
N LYS A 149 10.23 16.83 -3.21
CA LYS A 149 11.35 17.08 -2.28
C LYS A 149 10.90 16.76 -0.84
N ARG A 150 11.64 15.92 -0.15
CA ARG A 150 11.43 15.61 1.27
C ARG A 150 12.77 15.46 2.00
N THR A 151 12.73 15.54 3.33
CA THR A 151 13.85 15.13 4.18
C THR A 151 13.94 13.60 4.20
N GLU A 152 15.08 13.07 3.75
CA GLU A 152 15.26 11.60 3.74
C GLU A 152 15.51 11.08 5.15
N PRO A 153 14.85 9.97 5.55
CA PRO A 153 14.89 9.48 6.92
C PRO A 153 16.25 8.96 7.36
N ASN A 154 17.07 8.42 6.43
CA ASN A 154 18.35 7.79 6.71
C ASN A 154 19.41 8.10 5.66
N PHE A 155 20.70 7.94 6.01
CA PHE A 155 21.83 8.13 5.10
C PHE A 155 21.76 7.23 3.86
N SER A 156 21.31 5.97 4.01
CA SER A 156 21.15 5.04 2.89
C SER A 156 20.14 5.53 1.85
N TYR A 157 19.04 6.16 2.28
CA TYR A 157 18.05 6.77 1.38
C TYR A 157 18.61 8.01 0.66
N ARG A 158 19.42 8.82 1.36
CA ARG A 158 20.12 9.96 0.73
C ARG A 158 21.09 9.48 -0.35
N LEU A 159 21.84 8.42 -0.08
CA LEU A 159 22.76 7.81 -1.04
C LEU A 159 22.00 7.22 -2.23
N SER A 160 20.93 6.44 -1.99
CA SER A 160 20.09 5.88 -3.04
C SER A 160 19.47 6.95 -3.93
N ARG A 161 19.06 8.08 -3.34
CA ARG A 161 18.54 9.23 -4.10
C ARG A 161 19.61 9.85 -5.01
N SER A 162 20.84 10.00 -4.52
CA SER A 162 21.95 10.52 -5.33
C SER A 162 22.35 9.58 -6.46
N LEU A 163 22.20 8.26 -6.22
CA LEU A 163 22.50 7.22 -7.22
C LEU A 163 21.32 6.91 -8.15
N TYR A 164 20.15 7.49 -7.91
CA TYR A 164 18.95 7.19 -8.72
C TYR A 164 19.13 7.38 -10.24
N PRO A 165 19.84 8.45 -10.75
CA PRO A 165 20.10 8.58 -12.17
C PRO A 165 20.83 7.37 -12.77
N LEU A 166 21.67 6.71 -11.97
CA LEU A 166 22.37 5.48 -12.34
C LEU A 166 21.46 4.25 -12.17
N LEU A 167 20.73 4.16 -11.05
CA LEU A 167 19.84 3.04 -10.75
C LEU A 167 18.71 2.88 -11.78
N ARG A 168 18.17 3.99 -12.30
CA ARG A 168 17.15 3.94 -13.36
C ARG A 168 17.63 3.31 -14.66
N HIS A 169 18.94 3.33 -14.93
CA HIS A 169 19.54 2.69 -16.10
C HIS A 169 19.81 1.19 -15.90
N LEU A 170 19.75 0.69 -14.65
CA LEU A 170 19.89 -0.74 -14.35
C LEU A 170 18.60 -1.53 -14.63
N GLY A 171 17.53 -0.85 -15.10
CA GLY A 171 16.30 -1.46 -15.57
C GLY A 171 15.13 -1.38 -14.57
N THR A 172 13.96 -1.75 -15.07
CA THR A 172 12.64 -1.67 -14.38
C THR A 172 12.50 -2.57 -13.15
N LYS A 173 13.51 -3.41 -12.86
CA LYS A 173 13.47 -4.34 -11.71
C LYS A 173 13.79 -3.69 -10.37
N PHE A 174 14.47 -2.53 -10.35
CA PHE A 174 15.11 -2.03 -9.14
C PHE A 174 14.48 -0.76 -8.56
N SER A 175 13.75 0.00 -9.36
CA SER A 175 13.18 1.27 -8.90
C SER A 175 11.88 1.63 -9.60
N ILE A 176 11.07 2.40 -8.87
CA ILE A 176 9.80 2.96 -9.34
C ILE A 176 9.64 4.35 -8.71
N THR A 177 8.98 5.28 -9.39
CA THR A 177 8.65 6.57 -8.78
C THR A 177 7.43 6.46 -7.86
N SER A 178 7.35 7.37 -6.88
CA SER A 178 6.19 7.41 -5.96
C SER A 178 4.87 7.61 -6.68
N HIS A 179 4.86 8.34 -7.81
CA HIS A 179 3.67 8.56 -8.64
C HIS A 179 3.28 7.30 -9.41
N GLN A 180 4.24 6.63 -10.06
CA GLN A 180 3.97 5.37 -10.77
C GLN A 180 3.43 4.29 -9.83
N LEU A 181 4.03 4.15 -8.65
CA LEU A 181 3.55 3.19 -7.66
C LEU A 181 2.14 3.53 -7.16
N ALA A 182 1.87 4.80 -6.90
CA ALA A 182 0.54 5.25 -6.48
C ALA A 182 -0.52 5.02 -7.56
N GLU A 183 -0.18 5.29 -8.83
CA GLU A 183 -1.07 5.00 -9.96
C GLU A 183 -1.35 3.50 -10.07
N GLY A 184 -0.34 2.63 -9.98
CA GLY A 184 -0.53 1.17 -10.00
C GLY A 184 -1.43 0.67 -8.87
N ILE A 185 -1.21 1.16 -7.64
CA ILE A 185 -2.07 0.83 -6.49
C ILE A 185 -3.50 1.33 -6.71
N PHE A 186 -3.69 2.54 -7.23
CA PHE A 186 -5.02 3.07 -7.55
C PHE A 186 -5.73 2.20 -8.61
N ILE A 187 -5.03 1.84 -9.68
CA ILE A 187 -5.61 1.03 -10.76
C ILE A 187 -6.13 -0.31 -10.24
N SER A 188 -5.50 -0.92 -9.22
CA SER A 188 -5.97 -2.17 -8.64
C SER A 188 -7.37 -2.10 -8.01
N ALA A 189 -7.84 -0.90 -7.66
CA ALA A 189 -9.21 -0.69 -7.18
C ALA A 189 -10.26 -0.62 -8.29
N VAL A 190 -9.85 -0.38 -9.54
CA VAL A 190 -10.78 -0.20 -10.69
C VAL A 190 -10.58 -1.26 -11.77
N ARG A 191 -9.46 -1.96 -11.74
CA ARG A 191 -9.12 -3.06 -12.65
C ARG A 191 -8.32 -4.11 -11.90
N THR A 192 -8.78 -5.34 -11.94
CA THR A 192 -8.10 -6.51 -11.35
C THR A 192 -6.70 -6.70 -11.98
N PRO A 193 -5.62 -6.80 -11.19
CA PRO A 193 -4.32 -7.24 -11.67
C PRO A 193 -4.33 -8.69 -12.18
N ASP A 194 -3.45 -9.01 -13.13
CA ASP A 194 -3.35 -10.37 -13.71
C ASP A 194 -2.76 -11.42 -12.73
N GLY A 195 -2.22 -10.98 -11.59
CA GLY A 195 -1.65 -11.84 -10.56
C GLY A 195 -1.74 -11.25 -9.17
N GLU A 196 -1.64 -12.11 -8.16
CA GLU A 196 -1.69 -11.71 -6.75
C GLU A 196 -0.47 -10.89 -6.33
N ILE A 197 0.73 -11.28 -6.77
CA ILE A 197 2.00 -10.63 -6.42
C ILE A 197 2.48 -9.83 -7.62
N LEU A 198 2.71 -8.53 -7.43
CA LEU A 198 3.31 -7.67 -8.44
C LEU A 198 4.69 -7.18 -7.94
N GLU A 199 5.75 -7.77 -8.48
CA GLU A 199 7.11 -7.26 -8.31
C GLU A 199 7.31 -5.95 -9.07
N ASN A 200 8.37 -5.20 -8.80
CA ASN A 200 8.59 -3.86 -9.36
C ASN A 200 8.39 -3.76 -10.89
N HIS A 201 8.88 -4.75 -11.64
CA HIS A 201 8.72 -4.76 -13.10
C HIS A 201 7.29 -5.09 -13.54
N GLU A 202 6.57 -5.93 -12.79
CA GLU A 202 5.16 -6.28 -13.06
C GLU A 202 4.25 -5.09 -12.76
N ILE A 203 4.55 -4.30 -11.71
CA ILE A 203 3.85 -3.03 -11.44
C ILE A 203 3.97 -2.09 -12.66
N LEU A 204 5.17 -1.95 -13.22
CA LEU A 204 5.39 -1.09 -14.39
C LEU A 204 4.71 -1.63 -15.65
N ASN A 205 4.68 -2.95 -15.85
CA ASN A 205 3.95 -3.57 -16.95
C ASN A 205 2.43 -3.38 -16.80
N TYR A 206 1.91 -3.53 -15.60
CA TYR A 206 0.50 -3.30 -15.28
C TYR A 206 0.09 -1.86 -15.58
N LEU A 207 0.91 -0.87 -15.21
CA LEU A 207 0.71 0.54 -15.57
C LEU A 207 0.70 0.76 -17.09
N ASN A 208 1.66 0.19 -17.80
CA ASN A 208 1.75 0.34 -19.25
C ASN A 208 0.53 -0.25 -19.97
N SER A 209 0.03 -1.39 -19.49
CA SER A 209 -1.19 -1.99 -20.02
C SER A 209 -2.43 -1.12 -19.81
N TRP A 210 -2.51 -0.37 -18.71
CA TRP A 210 -3.59 0.58 -18.45
C TRP A 210 -3.56 1.77 -19.42
N ASN A 211 -2.38 2.38 -19.59
CA ASN A 211 -2.20 3.54 -20.47
C ASN A 211 -2.45 3.24 -21.99
N MET A 212 -2.49 1.98 -22.36
CA MET A 212 -2.83 1.57 -23.73
C MET A 212 -4.36 1.53 -24.00
N TRP A 213 -5.19 1.56 -22.95
CA TRP A 213 -6.65 1.40 -23.02
C TRP A 213 -7.42 2.60 -22.45
N SER A 214 -6.75 3.59 -21.86
CA SER A 214 -7.30 4.85 -21.33
C SER A 214 -6.99 6.01 -22.27
#